data_468f4f5fd937fbbe47e72b6113de549e
#
_entry.id   468f4f5fd937fbbe47e72b6113de549e
#
_cell.length_a   1.000
_cell.length_b   1.000
_cell.length_c   1.000
_cell.angle_alpha   90.00
_cell.angle_beta   90.00
_cell.angle_gamma   90.00
#
_symmetry.space_group_name_H-M   'P 1'
#
loop_
_entity.id
_entity.type
_entity.pdbx_description
1 polymer ?
#
loop_
_entity_poly.entity_id
_entity_poly.type
_entity_poly.pdbx_seq_one_letter_code
_entity_poly.pdbx_strand_id
1 'polypeptide(L)'
;MPASTPVIRFASEADGPRILELVGRLGHAVAVDAEAFAQAFPAVLADHPRSLLHVAEVDGVVAGYALTTINPLLYTNGPSAQLQEIVVDDSMQTSGVGTALVRAVEKACEESGVTQLTVASRRAGGFYDRLGYTQQAEYMRRLFT
;
A
#
# COMPACT_ATOMS: atom_id res chain seq x y z
N MET A 1 -23.74 -15.79 5.60
CA MET A 1 -22.38 -16.08 6.08
C MET A 1 -21.66 -14.76 6.31
N PRO A 2 -21.09 -14.59 7.48
CA PRO A 2 -20.27 -13.39 7.70
C PRO A 2 -19.08 -13.42 6.75
N ALA A 3 -18.66 -12.25 6.29
CA ALA A 3 -17.44 -12.13 5.51
C ALA A 3 -16.23 -12.54 6.37
N SER A 4 -15.26 -13.22 5.77
CA SER A 4 -14.04 -13.61 6.45
C SER A 4 -13.23 -12.38 6.82
N THR A 5 -12.62 -12.40 8.01
CA THR A 5 -11.74 -11.32 8.44
C THR A 5 -10.43 -11.40 7.64
N PRO A 6 -9.98 -10.31 7.01
CA PRO A 6 -8.70 -10.33 6.32
C PRO A 6 -7.54 -10.54 7.28
N VAL A 7 -6.56 -11.33 6.85
CA VAL A 7 -5.31 -11.54 7.56
C VAL A 7 -4.25 -10.69 6.87
N ILE A 8 -3.64 -9.77 7.61
CA ILE A 8 -2.60 -8.89 7.07
C ILE A 8 -1.24 -9.45 7.45
N ARG A 9 -0.37 -9.59 6.46
CA ARG A 9 1.01 -10.03 6.64
C ARG A 9 1.92 -9.33 5.64
N PHE A 10 3.22 -9.46 5.82
CA PHE A 10 4.16 -8.99 4.80
C PHE A 10 4.15 -9.95 3.60
N ALA A 11 4.41 -9.39 2.41
CA ALA A 11 4.48 -10.18 1.19
C ALA A 11 5.73 -11.06 1.16
N SER A 12 5.63 -12.17 0.45
CA SER A 12 6.76 -13.05 0.15
C SER A 12 6.88 -13.20 -1.36
N GLU A 13 7.95 -13.86 -1.81
CA GLU A 13 8.19 -14.08 -3.25
C GLU A 13 7.00 -14.76 -3.93
N ALA A 14 6.35 -15.68 -3.24
CA ALA A 14 5.20 -16.42 -3.79
C ALA A 14 4.01 -15.52 -4.13
N ASP A 15 3.93 -14.32 -3.55
CA ASP A 15 2.84 -13.38 -3.79
C ASP A 15 3.01 -12.59 -5.10
N GLY A 16 4.17 -12.68 -5.75
CA GLY A 16 4.49 -11.89 -6.93
C GLY A 16 3.44 -11.94 -8.05
N PRO A 17 3.05 -13.14 -8.52
CA PRO A 17 2.06 -13.23 -9.60
C PRO A 17 0.73 -12.56 -9.27
N ARG A 18 0.26 -12.74 -8.05
CA ARG A 18 -1.01 -12.14 -7.63
C ARG A 18 -0.90 -10.62 -7.47
N ILE A 19 0.22 -10.14 -6.93
CA ILE A 19 0.44 -8.69 -6.81
C ILE A 19 0.53 -8.05 -8.19
N LEU A 20 1.16 -8.71 -9.18
CA LEU A 20 1.19 -8.19 -10.55
C LEU A 20 -0.22 -7.99 -11.11
N GLU A 21 -1.13 -8.94 -10.89
CA GLU A 21 -2.52 -8.78 -11.30
C GLU A 21 -3.17 -7.56 -10.63
N LEU A 22 -2.94 -7.39 -9.33
CA LEU A 22 -3.53 -6.29 -8.58
C LEU A 22 -2.95 -4.93 -9.00
N VAL A 23 -1.64 -4.87 -9.27
CA VAL A 23 -1.00 -3.63 -9.76
C VAL A 23 -1.69 -3.12 -11.03
N GLY A 24 -2.10 -4.05 -11.90
CA GLY A 24 -2.81 -3.68 -13.12
C GLY A 24 -4.13 -2.96 -12.87
N ARG A 25 -4.68 -3.04 -11.67
CA ARG A 25 -5.95 -2.39 -11.29
C ARG A 25 -5.76 -1.04 -10.62
N LEU A 26 -4.52 -0.56 -10.51
CA LEU A 26 -4.22 0.68 -9.79
C LEU A 26 -4.80 1.93 -10.46
N GLY A 27 -5.14 1.86 -11.74
CA GLY A 27 -5.82 2.95 -12.43
C GLY A 27 -4.92 4.10 -12.87
N HIS A 28 -3.62 3.88 -12.93
CA HIS A 28 -2.68 4.87 -13.46
C HIS A 28 -2.70 4.89 -14.98
N ALA A 29 -2.34 6.03 -15.54
CA ALA A 29 -2.26 6.19 -17.01
C ALA A 29 -1.15 5.35 -17.63
N VAL A 30 -0.19 4.86 -16.84
CA VAL A 30 0.93 4.05 -17.30
C VAL A 30 0.59 2.58 -17.12
N ALA A 31 0.68 1.80 -18.21
CA ALA A 31 0.50 0.36 -18.13
C ALA A 31 1.68 -0.28 -17.42
N VAL A 32 1.41 -1.30 -16.59
CA VAL A 32 2.46 -2.00 -15.86
C VAL A 32 3.13 -3.00 -16.79
N ASP A 33 4.46 -2.88 -16.91
CA ASP A 33 5.27 -3.79 -17.70
C ASP A 33 5.73 -4.96 -16.82
N ALA A 34 5.47 -6.19 -17.27
CA ALA A 34 5.78 -7.39 -16.51
C ALA A 34 7.29 -7.56 -16.27
N GLU A 35 8.14 -7.18 -17.24
CA GLU A 35 9.59 -7.25 -17.05
C GLU A 35 10.08 -6.26 -16.00
N ALA A 36 9.57 -5.02 -16.04
CA ALA A 36 9.91 -4.02 -15.04
C ALA A 36 9.44 -4.46 -13.65
N PHE A 37 8.25 -5.04 -13.56
CA PHE A 37 7.74 -5.59 -12.30
C PHE A 37 8.64 -6.71 -11.78
N ALA A 38 9.11 -7.60 -12.66
CA ALA A 38 9.96 -8.72 -12.28
C ALA A 38 11.30 -8.26 -11.66
N GLN A 39 11.74 -7.04 -11.98
CA GLN A 39 12.92 -6.44 -11.38
C GLN A 39 12.57 -5.64 -10.11
N ALA A 40 11.46 -4.91 -10.12
CA ALA A 40 11.06 -4.06 -9.01
C ALA A 40 10.62 -4.86 -7.79
N PHE A 41 9.88 -5.94 -7.98
CA PHE A 41 9.30 -6.69 -6.88
C PHE A 41 10.35 -7.28 -5.94
N PRO A 42 11.40 -7.99 -6.44
CA PRO A 42 12.46 -8.46 -5.54
C PRO A 42 13.19 -7.31 -4.84
N ALA A 43 13.37 -6.18 -5.53
CA ALA A 43 14.03 -5.01 -4.94
C ALA A 43 13.20 -4.44 -3.78
N VAL A 44 11.88 -4.39 -3.92
CA VAL A 44 10.99 -3.95 -2.84
C VAL A 44 11.08 -4.90 -1.65
N LEU A 45 11.04 -6.22 -1.89
CA LEU A 45 11.15 -7.19 -0.80
C LEU A 45 12.49 -7.07 -0.07
N ALA A 46 13.59 -6.85 -0.82
CA ALA A 46 14.92 -6.72 -0.25
C ALA A 46 15.12 -5.41 0.52
N ASP A 47 14.29 -4.40 0.26
CA ASP A 47 14.39 -3.09 0.90
C ASP A 47 13.69 -3.03 2.27
N HIS A 48 13.09 -4.13 2.72
CA HIS A 48 12.50 -4.21 4.05
C HIS A 48 13.61 -3.98 5.12
N PRO A 49 13.42 -3.15 6.16
CA PRO A 49 12.17 -2.51 6.59
C PRO A 49 11.96 -1.06 6.11
N ARG A 50 12.76 -0.55 5.16
CA ARG A 50 12.52 0.78 4.59
C ARG A 50 11.30 0.78 3.67
N SER A 51 11.10 -0.32 2.95
CA SER A 51 9.87 -0.57 2.19
C SER A 51 9.08 -1.64 2.91
N LEU A 52 7.80 -1.36 3.13
CA LEU A 52 6.88 -2.28 3.79
C LEU A 52 5.81 -2.68 2.77
N LEU A 53 5.84 -3.93 2.36
CA LEU A 53 4.83 -4.45 1.43
C LEU A 53 3.92 -5.40 2.20
N HIS A 54 2.73 -4.91 2.52
CA HIS A 54 1.68 -5.68 3.19
C HIS A 54 0.75 -6.31 2.16
N VAL A 55 0.29 -7.52 2.46
CA VAL A 55 -0.81 -8.14 1.71
C VAL A 55 -1.92 -8.50 2.67
N ALA A 56 -3.15 -8.52 2.15
CA ALA A 56 -4.33 -8.93 2.88
C ALA A 56 -4.84 -10.23 2.27
N GLU A 57 -4.86 -11.30 3.07
CA GLU A 57 -5.44 -12.58 2.66
C GLU A 57 -6.87 -12.71 3.13
N VAL A 58 -7.74 -13.17 2.24
CA VAL A 58 -9.11 -13.55 2.58
C VAL A 58 -9.29 -14.98 2.08
N ASP A 59 -9.57 -15.89 2.99
CA ASP A 59 -9.74 -17.32 2.66
C ASP A 59 -8.57 -17.89 1.85
N GLY A 60 -7.34 -17.52 2.21
CA GLY A 60 -6.13 -18.03 1.58
C GLY A 60 -5.75 -17.35 0.27
N VAL A 61 -6.51 -16.36 -0.18
CA VAL A 61 -6.25 -15.63 -1.43
C VAL A 61 -5.88 -14.19 -1.10
N VAL A 62 -4.82 -13.65 -1.73
CA VAL A 62 -4.47 -12.25 -1.56
C VAL A 62 -5.51 -11.37 -2.23
N ALA A 63 -6.23 -10.60 -1.41
CA ALA A 63 -7.32 -9.72 -1.82
C ALA A 63 -6.87 -8.26 -1.98
N GLY A 64 -5.67 -7.94 -1.58
CA GLY A 64 -5.15 -6.58 -1.69
C GLY A 64 -3.73 -6.47 -1.20
N TYR A 65 -3.08 -5.35 -1.52
CA TYR A 65 -1.74 -5.05 -1.02
C TYR A 65 -1.60 -3.56 -0.72
N ALA A 66 -0.59 -3.23 0.08
CA ALA A 66 -0.19 -1.85 0.35
C ALA A 66 1.33 -1.76 0.38
N LEU A 67 1.87 -0.82 -0.38
CA LEU A 67 3.30 -0.53 -0.39
C LEU A 67 3.54 0.81 0.30
N THR A 68 4.37 0.80 1.33
CA THR A 68 4.75 1.98 2.11
C THR A 68 6.25 2.11 2.13
N THR A 69 6.76 3.33 1.99
CA THR A 69 8.20 3.60 2.11
C THR A 69 8.47 4.53 3.29
N ILE A 70 9.59 4.32 3.96
CA ILE A 70 10.00 5.12 5.12
C ILE A 70 11.30 5.83 4.74
N ASN A 71 11.30 7.15 4.89
CA ASN A 71 12.45 7.98 4.51
C ASN A 71 12.80 8.97 5.61
N PRO A 72 14.11 9.26 5.81
CA PRO A 72 14.48 10.36 6.67
C PRO A 72 14.13 11.69 6.01
N LEU A 73 13.50 12.57 6.77
CA LEU A 73 13.23 13.95 6.35
C LEU A 73 13.80 14.92 7.38
N LEU A 74 13.97 16.16 6.98
CA LEU A 74 14.59 17.16 7.84
C LEU A 74 13.63 17.86 8.80
N TYR A 75 12.34 17.94 8.44
CA TYR A 75 11.38 18.73 9.22
C TYR A 75 10.41 17.92 10.07
N THR A 76 10.40 16.59 9.94
CA THR A 76 9.38 15.75 10.59
C THR A 76 9.78 15.26 11.98
N ASN A 77 10.97 15.64 12.46
CA ASN A 77 11.49 15.24 13.77
C ASN A 77 11.57 13.72 13.96
N GLY A 78 11.80 13.01 12.87
CA GLY A 78 11.89 11.57 12.80
C GLY A 78 11.58 11.12 11.38
N PRO A 79 11.64 9.81 11.11
CA PRO A 79 11.34 9.31 9.77
C PRO A 79 9.90 9.60 9.37
N SER A 80 9.69 9.83 8.08
CA SER A 80 8.37 10.00 7.48
C SER A 80 8.07 8.81 6.60
N ALA A 81 6.84 8.31 6.64
CA ALA A 81 6.40 7.24 5.77
C ALA A 81 5.40 7.78 4.75
N GLN A 82 5.37 7.16 3.59
CA GLN A 82 4.35 7.43 2.59
C GLN A 82 3.75 6.13 2.09
N LEU A 83 2.43 6.05 2.16
CA LEU A 83 1.68 4.96 1.55
C LEU A 83 1.66 5.22 0.05
N GLN A 84 2.47 4.46 -0.69
CA GLN A 84 2.73 4.69 -2.11
C GLN A 84 1.66 4.07 -3.01
N GLU A 85 1.22 2.87 -2.66
CA GLU A 85 0.26 2.11 -3.44
C GLU A 85 -0.66 1.34 -2.51
N ILE A 86 -1.94 1.33 -2.83
CA ILE A 86 -2.90 0.46 -2.15
C ILE A 86 -3.93 0.01 -3.18
N VAL A 87 -4.13 -1.30 -3.27
CA VAL A 87 -5.07 -1.90 -4.20
C VAL A 87 -5.87 -2.98 -3.48
N VAL A 88 -7.16 -2.97 -3.66
CA VAL A 88 -8.07 -3.99 -3.14
C VAL A 88 -8.83 -4.60 -4.30
N ASP A 89 -8.97 -5.92 -4.29
CA ASP A 89 -9.76 -6.63 -5.29
C ASP A 89 -11.25 -6.52 -4.94
N ASP A 90 -11.92 -5.59 -5.59
CA ASP A 90 -13.35 -5.33 -5.34
C ASP A 90 -14.24 -6.51 -5.72
N SER A 91 -13.76 -7.41 -6.60
CA SER A 91 -14.54 -8.58 -7.02
C SER A 91 -14.67 -9.64 -5.92
N MET A 92 -13.85 -9.55 -4.86
CA MET A 92 -13.87 -10.54 -3.78
C MET A 92 -14.92 -10.25 -2.71
N GLN A 93 -15.76 -9.28 -2.90
CA GLN A 93 -16.90 -8.97 -2.03
C GLN A 93 -16.61 -9.01 -0.52
N THR A 94 -15.41 -8.57 -0.15
CA THR A 94 -14.99 -8.51 1.24
C THR A 94 -14.86 -7.05 1.62
N SER A 95 -15.64 -6.62 2.61
CA SER A 95 -15.55 -5.25 3.11
C SER A 95 -14.41 -5.14 4.13
N GLY A 96 -13.84 -3.95 4.23
CA GLY A 96 -12.87 -3.65 5.26
C GLY A 96 -11.41 -4.02 4.95
N VAL A 97 -11.12 -4.57 3.75
CA VAL A 97 -9.74 -4.93 3.38
C VAL A 97 -8.86 -3.68 3.31
N GLY A 98 -9.34 -2.62 2.68
CA GLY A 98 -8.58 -1.37 2.58
C GLY A 98 -8.30 -0.76 3.96
N THR A 99 -9.31 -0.72 4.82
CA THR A 99 -9.13 -0.21 6.18
C THR A 99 -8.15 -1.06 6.98
N ALA A 100 -8.25 -2.39 6.86
CA ALA A 100 -7.34 -3.30 7.56
C ALA A 100 -5.89 -3.09 7.10
N LEU A 101 -5.67 -2.90 5.79
CA LEU A 101 -4.35 -2.60 5.26
C LEU A 101 -3.80 -1.30 5.82
N VAL A 102 -4.60 -0.23 5.81
CA VAL A 102 -4.16 1.08 6.33
C VAL A 102 -3.81 0.97 7.82
N ARG A 103 -4.63 0.29 8.61
CA ARG A 103 -4.36 0.14 10.04
C ARG A 103 -3.09 -0.68 10.32
N ALA A 104 -2.82 -1.70 9.50
CA ALA A 104 -1.58 -2.46 9.60
C ALA A 104 -0.35 -1.61 9.25
N VAL A 105 -0.45 -0.77 8.21
CA VAL A 105 0.60 0.17 7.85
C VAL A 105 0.86 1.15 8.98
N GLU A 106 -0.19 1.72 9.57
CA GLU A 106 -0.07 2.65 10.71
C GLU A 106 0.67 2.00 11.87
N LYS A 107 0.28 0.77 12.21
CA LYS A 107 0.91 0.04 13.31
C LYS A 107 2.39 -0.19 13.06
N ALA A 108 2.75 -0.63 11.86
CA ALA A 108 4.14 -0.85 11.50
C ALA A 108 4.95 0.45 11.54
N CYS A 109 4.36 1.56 11.10
CA CYS A 109 4.99 2.87 11.15
C CYS A 109 5.25 3.32 12.59
N GLU A 110 4.25 3.20 13.47
CA GLU A 110 4.40 3.55 14.87
C GLU A 110 5.51 2.72 15.54
N GLU A 111 5.55 1.42 15.28
CA GLU A 111 6.57 0.53 15.82
C GLU A 111 7.98 0.87 15.32
N SER A 112 8.08 1.48 14.15
CA SER A 112 9.35 1.89 13.54
C SER A 112 9.77 3.32 13.92
N GLY A 113 9.03 3.99 14.78
CA GLY A 113 9.35 5.36 15.20
C GLY A 113 9.03 6.43 14.16
N VAL A 114 8.18 6.11 13.19
CA VAL A 114 7.74 7.07 12.18
C VAL A 114 6.87 8.15 12.83
N THR A 115 7.11 9.40 12.49
CA THR A 115 6.40 10.53 13.09
C THR A 115 5.24 11.02 12.26
N GLN A 116 5.19 10.65 10.96
CA GLN A 116 4.10 11.04 10.08
C GLN A 116 3.91 10.00 8.99
N LEU A 117 2.68 9.74 8.61
CA LEU A 117 2.32 8.91 7.47
C LEU A 117 1.53 9.75 6.48
N THR A 118 1.99 9.81 5.25
CA THR A 118 1.30 10.53 4.17
C THR A 118 0.74 9.56 3.15
N VAL A 119 -0.28 10.01 2.42
CA VAL A 119 -0.86 9.25 1.31
C VAL A 119 -1.32 10.23 0.23
N ALA A 120 -1.07 9.88 -1.04
CA ALA A 120 -1.62 10.60 -2.17
C ALA A 120 -2.93 9.93 -2.55
N SER A 121 -4.04 10.48 -2.09
CA SER A 121 -5.35 9.89 -2.31
C SER A 121 -5.95 10.36 -3.63
N ARG A 122 -6.38 9.38 -4.45
CA ARG A 122 -7.15 9.66 -5.67
C ARG A 122 -8.62 9.30 -5.48
N ARG A 123 -8.97 8.79 -4.29
CA ARG A 123 -10.34 8.38 -3.99
C ARG A 123 -11.17 9.59 -3.61
N ALA A 124 -12.29 9.77 -4.31
CA ALA A 124 -13.37 10.63 -3.85
C ALA A 124 -14.11 9.93 -2.70
N GLY A 125 -14.84 10.69 -1.89
CA GLY A 125 -15.72 10.13 -0.89
C GLY A 125 -15.18 9.99 0.52
N GLY A 126 -14.01 10.56 0.81
CA GLY A 126 -13.56 10.74 2.18
C GLY A 126 -13.07 9.49 2.88
N PHE A 127 -12.58 8.48 2.14
CA PHE A 127 -12.08 7.25 2.76
C PHE A 127 -11.02 7.55 3.83
N TYR A 128 -10.00 8.35 3.47
CA TYR A 128 -8.93 8.68 4.41
C TYR A 128 -9.38 9.65 5.49
N ASP A 129 -10.30 10.56 5.16
CA ASP A 129 -10.88 11.48 6.16
C ASP A 129 -11.52 10.70 7.30
N ARG A 130 -12.28 9.64 6.98
CA ARG A 130 -12.91 8.78 7.98
C ARG A 130 -11.91 8.02 8.83
N LEU A 131 -10.69 7.81 8.31
CA LEU A 131 -9.63 7.14 9.06
C LEU A 131 -8.77 8.10 9.88
N GLY A 132 -9.06 9.40 9.83
CA GLY A 132 -8.36 10.40 10.63
C GLY A 132 -7.26 11.17 9.90
N TYR A 133 -7.21 11.07 8.57
CA TYR A 133 -6.22 11.81 7.77
C TYR A 133 -6.75 13.19 7.39
N THR A 134 -5.85 14.16 7.30
CA THR A 134 -6.17 15.53 6.90
C THR A 134 -5.40 15.91 5.65
N GLN A 135 -6.03 16.69 4.78
CA GLN A 135 -5.40 17.15 3.56
C GLN A 135 -4.34 18.20 3.87
N GLN A 136 -3.11 17.99 3.36
CA GLN A 136 -1.98 18.88 3.62
C GLN A 136 -1.44 19.58 2.37
N ALA A 137 -1.57 18.95 1.19
CA ALA A 137 -0.92 19.45 -0.01
C ALA A 137 -1.56 18.88 -1.26
N GLU A 138 -1.28 19.50 -2.40
CA GLU A 138 -1.62 18.94 -3.69
C GLU A 138 -0.51 18.00 -4.15
N TYR A 139 -0.89 16.88 -4.73
CA TYR A 139 0.06 15.90 -5.26
C TYR A 139 0.23 16.14 -6.76
N MET A 140 1.47 16.36 -7.17
CA MET A 140 1.81 16.68 -8.56
C MET A 140 2.82 15.69 -9.09
N ARG A 141 2.78 15.40 -10.40
CA ARG A 141 3.62 14.39 -11.04
C ARG A 141 4.13 14.86 -12.38
N ARG A 142 5.41 14.55 -12.67
CA ARG A 142 5.97 14.65 -14.02
C ARG A 142 6.53 13.29 -14.39
N LEU A 143 6.13 12.75 -15.54
CA LEU A 143 6.67 11.49 -16.05
C LEU A 143 7.92 11.75 -16.89
N PHE A 144 8.90 10.87 -16.76
CA PHE A 144 10.14 10.92 -17.54
C PHE A 144 10.18 9.71 -18.45
N THR A 145 9.76 9.90 -19.69
CA THR A 145 9.85 8.94 -20.82
C THR A 145 8.96 9.36 -21.95
#